data_1c18ed22d6c3415a96823800811c8f46
#
_entry.id   1c18ed22d6c3415a96823800811c8f46
#
_cell.length_a   1.000
_cell.length_b   1.000
_cell.length_c   1.000
_cell.angle_alpha   90.00
_cell.angle_beta   90.00
_cell.angle_gamma   90.00
#
_symmetry.space_group_name_H-M   'P 1'
#
loop_
_entity.id
_entity.type
_entity.pdbx_description
1 polymer ?
#
loop_
_entity_poly.entity_id
_entity_poly.type
_entity_poly.pdbx_seq_one_letter_code
_entity_poly.pdbx_strand_id
1 'polypeptide(L)'
;KEHKESVLIIKTAWGGKSLHTDFRSPSAGPYQFNDKQLAQFQKQGKDVDKIKVDKVAATGHYYRLMMAHVKQVLADVKRVYPNYNESRGYELAGFVWFQGWNDMVDRGTYPQRDKPQGYAQYTECMSHFIRDVRRDLSAPDLPFVIGVMGVGGPIEDTKKRAVHVNFRAAMAAPADLAEFHGNVVAVPTSPYWDTKLDEIAGRINKVRNMQRMLRTKNKNHANKDGSMTRKQQRAYIDDYRKTVVDEQDAATFQRGASNAGYHYLGCAKTMAQIGYAFADALVKMRR
;
A
#
# COMPACT_ATOMS: atom_id res chain seq x y z
N LYS A 1 25.03 7.74 5.50
CA LYS A 1 26.41 8.28 5.41
C LYS A 1 26.44 9.81 5.22
N GLU A 2 25.33 10.44 4.86
CA GLU A 2 25.25 11.89 4.61
C GLU A 2 24.98 12.71 5.89
N HIS A 3 24.43 12.09 6.92
CA HIS A 3 24.16 12.74 8.20
C HIS A 3 25.11 12.22 9.28
N LYS A 4 25.78 13.14 9.96
CA LYS A 4 26.58 12.84 11.18
C LYS A 4 25.68 12.75 12.42
N GLU A 5 24.44 13.22 12.30
CA GLU A 5 23.45 13.25 13.38
C GLU A 5 22.61 11.98 13.39
N SER A 6 22.08 11.62 14.56
CA SER A 6 21.16 10.50 14.70
C SER A 6 19.83 10.79 14.00
N VAL A 7 19.27 9.78 13.31
CA VAL A 7 17.97 9.87 12.63
C VAL A 7 16.94 9.04 13.39
N LEU A 8 15.88 9.69 13.85
CA LEU A 8 14.72 9.03 14.44
C LEU A 8 13.66 8.82 13.37
N ILE A 9 13.18 7.58 13.23
CA ILE A 9 12.06 7.24 12.34
C ILE A 9 10.82 6.97 13.18
N ILE A 10 9.78 7.80 13.03
CA ILE A 10 8.47 7.58 13.63
C ILE A 10 7.60 6.86 12.62
N LYS A 11 7.31 5.57 12.87
CA LYS A 11 6.50 4.74 11.98
C LYS A 11 5.07 4.66 12.46
N THR A 12 4.13 5.08 11.62
CA THR A 12 2.68 4.95 11.83
C THR A 12 2.08 4.13 10.69
N ALA A 13 1.62 2.91 10.98
CA ALA A 13 1.09 2.02 9.97
C ALA A 13 0.02 1.08 10.55
N TRP A 14 -1.08 0.91 9.81
CA TRP A 14 -2.16 -0.02 10.12
C TRP A 14 -2.58 -0.77 8.87
N GLY A 15 -2.83 -2.07 9.01
CA GLY A 15 -3.26 -2.92 7.89
C GLY A 15 -4.69 -2.61 7.43
N GLY A 16 -4.94 -2.75 6.14
CA GLY A 16 -6.28 -2.63 5.57
C GLY A 16 -6.83 -1.20 5.49
N LYS A 17 -5.98 -0.16 5.52
CA LYS A 17 -6.41 1.25 5.57
C LYS A 17 -6.28 1.95 4.23
N SER A 18 -7.22 2.85 3.96
CA SER A 18 -7.32 3.65 2.74
C SER A 18 -6.99 5.13 2.99
N LEU A 19 -6.57 5.83 1.95
CA LEU A 19 -6.45 7.30 1.99
C LEU A 19 -7.82 7.96 1.92
N HIS A 20 -8.71 7.46 1.03
CA HIS A 20 -10.03 8.06 0.80
C HIS A 20 -10.94 8.10 2.05
N THR A 21 -10.72 7.25 3.05
CA THR A 21 -11.52 7.22 4.27
C THR A 21 -10.67 7.29 5.53
N ASP A 22 -9.78 6.30 5.71
CA ASP A 22 -9.10 6.05 6.99
C ASP A 22 -8.09 7.16 7.32
N PHE A 23 -7.25 7.51 6.35
CA PHE A 23 -6.28 8.60 6.45
C PHE A 23 -6.74 9.90 5.81
N ARG A 24 -8.02 10.02 5.47
CA ARG A 24 -8.56 11.25 4.89
C ARG A 24 -8.34 12.42 5.83
N SER A 25 -7.58 13.40 5.38
CA SER A 25 -7.20 14.54 6.21
C SER A 25 -8.32 15.58 6.30
N PRO A 26 -8.31 16.47 7.31
CA PRO A 26 -9.45 17.37 7.60
C PRO A 26 -9.85 18.26 6.42
N SER A 27 -8.90 18.84 5.69
CA SER A 27 -9.21 19.74 4.57
C SER A 27 -9.82 19.04 3.35
N ALA A 28 -9.69 17.69 3.25
CA ALA A 28 -10.38 16.92 2.23
C ALA A 28 -11.88 16.75 2.52
N GLY A 29 -12.35 17.20 3.68
CA GLY A 29 -13.74 17.03 4.12
C GLY A 29 -14.15 15.58 4.39
N PRO A 30 -15.40 15.31 4.76
CA PRO A 30 -15.88 13.96 5.03
C PRO A 30 -15.99 13.14 3.73
N TYR A 31 -15.88 11.80 3.84
CA TYR A 31 -16.12 10.91 2.72
C TYR A 31 -17.55 11.06 2.18
N GLN A 32 -17.69 11.17 0.87
CA GLN A 32 -18.98 11.24 0.19
C GLN A 32 -19.23 9.95 -0.59
N PHE A 33 -20.41 9.33 -0.40
CA PHE A 33 -20.82 8.20 -1.23
C PHE A 33 -21.24 8.67 -2.62
N ASN A 34 -20.83 7.97 -3.65
CA ASN A 34 -21.34 8.21 -4.99
C ASN A 34 -22.74 7.59 -5.18
N ASP A 35 -23.46 8.04 -6.24
CA ASP A 35 -24.83 7.62 -6.51
C ASP A 35 -24.97 6.10 -6.66
N LYS A 36 -23.96 5.44 -7.24
CA LYS A 36 -23.96 3.98 -7.40
C LYS A 36 -23.89 3.24 -6.06
N GLN A 37 -23.10 3.74 -5.11
CA GLN A 37 -23.06 3.19 -3.76
C GLN A 37 -24.38 3.40 -3.03
N LEU A 38 -24.95 4.59 -3.12
CA LEU A 38 -26.24 4.92 -2.49
C LEU A 38 -27.38 4.05 -3.05
N ALA A 39 -27.47 3.93 -4.38
CA ALA A 39 -28.46 3.07 -5.04
C ALA A 39 -28.31 1.60 -4.62
N GLN A 40 -27.06 1.12 -4.47
CA GLN A 40 -26.80 -0.25 -4.02
C GLN A 40 -27.26 -0.48 -2.58
N PHE A 41 -27.01 0.48 -1.67
CA PHE A 41 -27.48 0.38 -0.29
C PHE A 41 -29.00 0.36 -0.19
N GLN A 42 -29.68 1.23 -0.95
CA GLN A 42 -31.15 1.25 -1.05
C GLN A 42 -31.69 -0.09 -1.57
N LYS A 43 -31.11 -0.63 -2.66
CA LYS A 43 -31.50 -1.95 -3.20
C LYS A 43 -31.31 -3.08 -2.20
N GLN A 44 -30.34 -2.96 -1.30
CA GLN A 44 -30.08 -3.93 -0.23
C GLN A 44 -30.94 -3.71 1.03
N GLY A 45 -31.87 -2.76 1.01
CA GLY A 45 -32.72 -2.42 2.17
C GLY A 45 -31.94 -1.87 3.37
N LYS A 46 -30.77 -1.28 3.14
CA LYS A 46 -29.95 -0.72 4.21
C LYS A 46 -30.39 0.67 4.60
N ASP A 47 -30.22 1.01 5.88
CA ASP A 47 -30.39 2.38 6.39
C ASP A 47 -29.25 3.26 5.87
N VAL A 48 -29.55 4.04 4.83
CA VAL A 48 -28.58 4.89 4.14
C VAL A 48 -28.11 6.04 5.04
N ASP A 49 -28.98 6.59 5.88
CA ASP A 49 -28.65 7.73 6.74
C ASP A 49 -27.71 7.27 7.85
N LYS A 50 -27.99 6.12 8.47
CA LYS A 50 -27.08 5.51 9.43
C LYS A 50 -25.72 5.22 8.80
N ILE A 51 -25.65 4.65 7.59
CA ILE A 51 -24.39 4.36 6.87
C ILE A 51 -23.61 5.65 6.63
N LYS A 52 -24.27 6.76 6.25
CA LYS A 52 -23.60 8.06 6.07
C LYS A 52 -23.01 8.57 7.39
N VAL A 53 -23.76 8.52 8.47
CA VAL A 53 -23.29 8.95 9.80
C VAL A 53 -22.09 8.10 10.25
N ASP A 54 -22.19 6.78 10.16
CA ASP A 54 -21.10 5.87 10.53
C ASP A 54 -19.84 6.11 9.68
N LYS A 55 -20.03 6.40 8.38
CA LYS A 55 -18.89 6.69 7.46
C LYS A 55 -18.22 8.02 7.78
N VAL A 56 -18.98 9.05 8.11
CA VAL A 56 -18.43 10.34 8.54
C VAL A 56 -17.63 10.17 9.83
N ALA A 57 -18.14 9.44 10.80
CA ALA A 57 -17.45 9.15 12.06
C ALA A 57 -16.11 8.40 11.84
N ALA A 58 -16.09 7.46 10.90
CA ALA A 58 -14.90 6.71 10.54
C ALA A 58 -13.88 7.53 9.73
N THR A 59 -14.33 8.60 9.05
CA THR A 59 -13.47 9.43 8.18
C THR A 59 -12.34 10.07 8.97
N GLY A 60 -11.11 9.90 8.51
CA GLY A 60 -9.90 10.51 9.09
C GLY A 60 -9.49 9.97 10.45
N HIS A 61 -10.08 8.87 10.93
CA HIS A 61 -9.73 8.30 12.23
C HIS A 61 -8.22 7.99 12.32
N TYR A 62 -7.66 7.34 11.31
CA TYR A 62 -6.24 6.97 11.30
C TYR A 62 -5.31 8.16 11.01
N TYR A 63 -5.77 9.19 10.29
CA TYR A 63 -5.06 10.45 10.21
C TYR A 63 -4.87 11.07 11.60
N ARG A 64 -5.95 11.17 12.38
CA ARG A 64 -5.88 11.71 13.76
C ARG A 64 -4.99 10.89 14.67
N LEU A 65 -5.09 9.55 14.60
CA LEU A 65 -4.19 8.67 15.37
C LEU A 65 -2.72 8.85 15.00
N MET A 66 -2.42 8.94 13.69
CA MET A 66 -1.07 9.20 13.19
C MET A 66 -0.53 10.51 13.76
N MET A 67 -1.28 11.60 13.61
CA MET A 67 -0.85 12.92 14.07
C MET A 67 -0.69 12.98 15.59
N ALA A 68 -1.62 12.37 16.34
CA ALA A 68 -1.52 12.28 17.79
C ALA A 68 -0.25 11.52 18.22
N HIS A 69 0.05 10.39 17.58
CA HIS A 69 1.25 9.61 17.88
C HIS A 69 2.54 10.38 17.56
N VAL A 70 2.62 11.01 16.38
CA VAL A 70 3.78 11.82 16.00
C VAL A 70 4.00 12.95 17.00
N LYS A 71 2.96 13.72 17.33
CA LYS A 71 3.04 14.80 18.33
C LYS A 71 3.46 14.30 19.71
N GLN A 72 2.95 13.14 20.14
CA GLN A 72 3.34 12.52 21.42
C GLN A 72 4.83 12.15 21.46
N VAL A 73 5.37 11.58 20.36
CA VAL A 73 6.81 11.26 20.29
C VAL A 73 7.66 12.52 20.28
N LEU A 74 7.25 13.55 19.52
CA LEU A 74 7.99 14.81 19.41
C LEU A 74 7.94 15.64 20.71
N ALA A 75 6.90 15.50 21.51
CA ALA A 75 6.79 16.17 22.82
C ALA A 75 7.73 15.58 23.90
N ASP A 76 8.14 14.32 23.74
CA ASP A 76 9.07 13.65 24.67
C ASP A 76 9.97 12.69 23.89
N VAL A 77 10.93 13.27 23.15
CA VAL A 77 11.89 12.50 22.34
C VAL A 77 12.80 11.62 23.22
N LYS A 78 13.12 12.05 24.44
CA LYS A 78 13.95 11.26 25.38
C LYS A 78 13.34 9.91 25.72
N ARG A 79 12.02 9.81 25.76
CA ARG A 79 11.32 8.54 26.03
C ARG A 79 11.66 7.44 25.01
N VAL A 80 11.91 7.82 23.76
CA VAL A 80 12.24 6.88 22.67
C VAL A 80 13.71 6.90 22.27
N TYR A 81 14.44 7.97 22.61
CA TYR A 81 15.86 8.12 22.39
C TYR A 81 16.51 8.75 23.64
N PRO A 82 16.92 7.95 24.64
CA PRO A 82 17.45 8.45 25.92
C PRO A 82 18.63 9.39 25.81
N ASN A 83 19.45 9.24 24.75
CA ASN A 83 20.63 10.11 24.50
C ASN A 83 20.27 11.43 23.77
N TYR A 84 18.99 11.76 23.64
CA TYR A 84 18.56 13.01 23.03
C TYR A 84 19.03 14.22 23.82
N ASN A 85 19.64 15.18 23.12
CA ASN A 85 20.06 16.43 23.70
C ASN A 85 19.02 17.54 23.44
N GLU A 86 18.27 17.89 24.46
CA GLU A 86 17.18 18.88 24.37
C GLU A 86 17.67 20.27 23.95
N SER A 87 18.90 20.65 24.35
CA SER A 87 19.45 21.98 23.99
C SER A 87 19.74 22.09 22.48
N ARG A 88 19.90 20.96 21.78
CA ARG A 88 20.09 20.93 20.32
C ARG A 88 18.78 20.85 19.56
N GLY A 89 17.72 20.41 20.23
CA GLY A 89 16.42 20.20 19.59
C GLY A 89 16.42 19.09 18.54
N TYR A 90 15.41 19.08 17.73
CA TYR A 90 15.26 18.19 16.56
C TYR A 90 14.80 18.97 15.33
N GLU A 91 15.02 18.42 14.16
CA GLU A 91 14.53 18.92 12.89
C GLU A 91 13.64 17.85 12.24
N LEU A 92 12.51 18.27 11.65
CA LEU A 92 11.69 17.39 10.83
C LEU A 92 12.34 17.25 9.45
N ALA A 93 13.01 16.14 9.22
CA ALA A 93 13.80 15.90 8.01
C ALA A 93 12.94 15.58 6.77
N GLY A 94 11.72 15.09 6.96
CA GLY A 94 10.78 14.78 5.88
C GLY A 94 9.69 13.82 6.29
N PHE A 95 8.73 13.63 5.40
CA PHE A 95 7.62 12.70 5.54
C PHE A 95 7.63 11.71 4.36
N VAL A 96 7.39 10.43 4.65
CA VAL A 96 7.28 9.39 3.62
C VAL A 96 5.90 8.76 3.69
N TRP A 97 5.15 8.85 2.59
CA TRP A 97 3.87 8.16 2.41
C TRP A 97 4.05 6.93 1.53
N PHE A 98 3.77 5.75 2.08
CA PHE A 98 3.86 4.49 1.33
C PHE A 98 2.64 3.60 1.61
N GLN A 99 1.52 3.94 0.98
CA GLN A 99 0.23 3.26 1.09
C GLN A 99 -0.49 3.34 -0.26
N GLY A 100 -1.39 2.41 -0.59
CA GLY A 100 -2.20 2.54 -1.80
C GLY A 100 -3.03 1.31 -2.17
N TRP A 101 -2.68 0.11 -1.70
CA TRP A 101 -3.35 -1.12 -2.13
C TRP A 101 -4.86 -1.08 -1.93
N ASN A 102 -5.35 -0.65 -0.75
CA ASN A 102 -6.77 -0.65 -0.44
C ASN A 102 -7.55 0.35 -1.30
N ASP A 103 -6.95 1.50 -1.60
CA ASP A 103 -7.53 2.46 -2.55
C ASP A 103 -7.57 1.88 -3.96
N MET A 104 -6.49 1.28 -4.45
CA MET A 104 -6.43 0.71 -5.80
C MET A 104 -7.50 -0.36 -6.05
N VAL A 105 -7.77 -1.21 -5.07
CA VAL A 105 -8.71 -2.33 -5.24
C VAL A 105 -10.16 -1.96 -4.97
N ASP A 106 -10.44 -0.79 -4.37
CA ASP A 106 -11.80 -0.37 -4.02
C ASP A 106 -12.60 0.07 -5.26
N ARG A 107 -13.46 -0.83 -5.72
CA ARG A 107 -14.38 -0.58 -6.84
C ARG A 107 -15.56 0.30 -6.46
N GLY A 108 -15.87 0.38 -5.18
CA GLY A 108 -16.98 1.18 -4.68
C GLY A 108 -16.66 2.66 -4.76
N THR A 109 -15.50 3.05 -4.22
CA THR A 109 -15.03 4.44 -4.23
C THR A 109 -14.54 4.85 -5.63
N TYR A 110 -13.89 3.94 -6.37
CA TYR A 110 -13.32 4.20 -7.69
C TYR A 110 -13.98 3.33 -8.79
N PRO A 111 -15.24 3.60 -9.18
CA PRO A 111 -15.99 2.76 -10.12
C PRO A 111 -15.42 2.77 -11.54
N GLN A 112 -14.63 3.80 -11.91
CA GLN A 112 -14.00 3.96 -13.22
C GLN A 112 -12.47 3.76 -13.17
N ARG A 113 -11.97 2.99 -12.22
CA ARG A 113 -10.54 2.81 -11.95
C ARG A 113 -9.71 2.29 -13.15
N ASP A 114 -10.34 1.68 -14.15
CA ASP A 114 -9.75 1.22 -15.41
C ASP A 114 -9.65 2.34 -16.48
N LYS A 115 -10.24 3.50 -16.22
CA LYS A 115 -10.24 4.65 -17.13
C LYS A 115 -9.19 5.69 -16.72
N PRO A 116 -8.69 6.52 -17.67
CA PRO A 116 -7.92 7.70 -17.34
C PRO A 116 -8.63 8.55 -16.29
N GLN A 117 -7.87 9.10 -15.34
CA GLN A 117 -8.39 9.89 -14.21
C GLN A 117 -9.38 9.15 -13.28
N GLY A 118 -9.56 7.84 -13.44
CA GLY A 118 -10.46 7.05 -12.60
C GLY A 118 -10.11 7.06 -11.10
N TYR A 119 -8.93 7.58 -10.74
CA TYR A 119 -8.44 7.80 -9.38
C TYR A 119 -8.18 9.28 -9.05
N ALA A 120 -8.80 10.22 -9.76
CA ALA A 120 -8.62 11.66 -9.50
C ALA A 120 -8.87 12.03 -8.02
N GLN A 121 -9.87 11.43 -7.39
CA GLN A 121 -10.15 11.62 -5.97
C GLN A 121 -8.98 11.18 -5.05
N TYR A 122 -8.18 10.17 -5.45
CA TYR A 122 -6.98 9.80 -4.70
C TYR A 122 -5.94 10.92 -4.74
N THR A 123 -5.68 11.48 -5.93
CA THR A 123 -4.77 12.62 -6.12
C THR A 123 -5.19 13.82 -5.28
N GLU A 124 -6.48 14.14 -5.29
CA GLU A 124 -7.07 15.22 -4.50
C GLU A 124 -6.89 14.99 -2.99
N CYS A 125 -7.25 13.80 -2.51
CA CYS A 125 -7.05 13.42 -1.11
C CYS A 125 -5.58 13.49 -0.69
N MET A 126 -4.64 13.08 -1.56
CA MET A 126 -3.21 13.14 -1.30
C MET A 126 -2.72 14.57 -1.21
N SER A 127 -3.18 15.46 -2.08
CA SER A 127 -2.82 16.87 -2.05
C SER A 127 -3.29 17.54 -0.75
N HIS A 128 -4.51 17.26 -0.32
CA HIS A 128 -5.03 17.69 0.99
C HIS A 128 -4.20 17.11 2.15
N PHE A 129 -3.85 15.83 2.07
CA PHE A 129 -3.07 15.16 3.10
C PHE A 129 -1.70 15.81 3.29
N ILE A 130 -1.00 16.15 2.21
CA ILE A 130 0.31 16.84 2.26
C ILE A 130 0.17 18.20 2.94
N ARG A 131 -0.81 19.01 2.54
CA ARG A 131 -1.06 20.33 3.14
C ARG A 131 -1.38 20.22 4.63
N ASP A 132 -2.24 19.29 4.99
CA ASP A 132 -2.69 19.12 6.38
C ASP A 132 -1.57 18.58 7.27
N VAL A 133 -0.77 17.64 6.81
CA VAL A 133 0.42 17.15 7.53
C VAL A 133 1.40 18.30 7.81
N ARG A 134 1.69 19.13 6.80
CA ARG A 134 2.56 20.29 6.94
C ARG A 134 2.03 21.32 7.93
N ARG A 135 0.73 21.63 7.85
CA ARG A 135 0.05 22.53 8.78
C ARG A 135 0.10 21.98 10.21
N ASP A 136 -0.30 20.71 10.39
CA ASP A 136 -0.47 20.10 11.71
C ASP A 136 0.86 19.81 12.42
N LEU A 137 1.98 19.76 11.66
CA LEU A 137 3.35 19.69 12.17
C LEU A 137 4.05 21.06 12.23
N SER A 138 3.37 22.14 11.84
CA SER A 138 3.96 23.49 11.75
C SER A 138 5.24 23.52 10.89
N ALA A 139 5.26 22.76 9.80
CA ALA A 139 6.40 22.58 8.91
C ALA A 139 5.97 22.77 7.43
N PRO A 140 5.73 24.01 6.97
CA PRO A 140 5.13 24.31 5.66
C PRO A 140 5.96 23.76 4.49
N ASP A 141 7.28 23.71 4.61
CA ASP A 141 8.21 23.26 3.57
C ASP A 141 8.71 21.83 3.79
N LEU A 142 8.06 21.05 4.70
CA LEU A 142 8.48 19.69 5.01
C LEU A 142 8.63 18.85 3.72
N PRO A 143 9.84 18.33 3.42
CA PRO A 143 10.04 17.42 2.30
C PRO A 143 9.11 16.22 2.38
N PHE A 144 8.45 15.90 1.27
CA PHE A 144 7.46 14.83 1.23
C PHE A 144 7.74 13.84 0.09
N VAL A 145 7.89 12.58 0.44
CA VAL A 145 8.07 11.48 -0.53
C VAL A 145 6.79 10.66 -0.65
N ILE A 146 6.28 10.54 -1.87
CA ILE A 146 5.19 9.63 -2.20
C ILE A 146 5.80 8.36 -2.80
N GLY A 147 5.75 7.24 -2.07
CA GLY A 147 6.14 5.95 -2.60
C GLY A 147 5.07 5.43 -3.56
N VAL A 148 5.30 5.55 -4.86
CA VAL A 148 4.36 5.07 -5.89
C VAL A 148 4.39 3.55 -5.94
N MET A 149 3.22 2.93 -5.75
CA MET A 149 3.07 1.49 -5.59
C MET A 149 3.60 0.70 -6.80
N GLY A 150 4.54 -0.20 -6.54
CA GLY A 150 5.24 -1.01 -7.53
C GLY A 150 4.84 -2.47 -7.61
N VAL A 151 3.78 -2.88 -6.86
CA VAL A 151 3.32 -4.27 -6.83
C VAL A 151 3.09 -4.83 -8.23
N GLY A 152 3.70 -6.00 -8.51
CA GLY A 152 3.67 -6.64 -9.82
C GLY A 152 4.68 -6.06 -10.82
N GLY A 153 5.64 -5.24 -10.35
CA GLY A 153 6.78 -4.78 -11.14
C GLY A 153 6.46 -3.75 -12.23
N PRO A 154 7.39 -3.53 -13.17
CA PRO A 154 7.18 -2.74 -14.36
C PRO A 154 5.99 -3.24 -15.20
N ILE A 155 5.34 -2.35 -15.93
CA ILE A 155 4.16 -2.70 -16.74
C ILE A 155 4.50 -2.49 -18.22
N GLU A 156 4.54 -3.58 -18.97
CA GLU A 156 4.73 -3.56 -20.42
C GLU A 156 3.40 -3.39 -21.16
N ASP A 157 2.39 -4.19 -20.79
CA ASP A 157 1.05 -4.11 -21.36
C ASP A 157 0.13 -3.22 -20.51
N THR A 158 0.11 -1.93 -20.86
CA THR A 158 -0.66 -0.91 -20.14
C THR A 158 -2.19 -1.15 -20.23
N LYS A 159 -2.68 -1.75 -21.30
CA LYS A 159 -4.12 -2.03 -21.48
C LYS A 159 -4.59 -3.12 -20.51
N LYS A 160 -3.85 -4.24 -20.41
CA LYS A 160 -4.16 -5.32 -19.46
C LYS A 160 -4.00 -4.91 -18.00
N ARG A 161 -3.15 -3.91 -17.72
CA ARG A 161 -2.84 -3.42 -16.37
C ARG A 161 -3.36 -1.99 -16.13
N ALA A 162 -4.39 -1.55 -16.85
CA ALA A 162 -4.92 -0.18 -16.79
C ALA A 162 -5.18 0.32 -15.36
N VAL A 163 -5.75 -0.51 -14.49
CA VAL A 163 -5.97 -0.16 -13.07
C VAL A 163 -4.68 0.22 -12.35
N HIS A 164 -3.60 -0.53 -12.55
CA HIS A 164 -2.31 -0.24 -11.92
C HIS A 164 -1.66 1.01 -12.52
N VAL A 165 -1.74 1.16 -13.85
CA VAL A 165 -1.21 2.34 -14.55
C VAL A 165 -1.89 3.61 -14.06
N ASN A 166 -3.24 3.63 -14.07
CA ASN A 166 -4.01 4.79 -13.65
C ASN A 166 -3.81 5.12 -12.17
N PHE A 167 -3.69 4.10 -11.32
CA PHE A 167 -3.46 4.33 -9.89
C PHE A 167 -2.06 4.87 -9.61
N ARG A 168 -1.02 4.32 -10.27
CA ARG A 168 0.36 4.86 -10.15
C ARG A 168 0.46 6.30 -10.63
N ALA A 169 -0.21 6.63 -11.74
CA ALA A 169 -0.29 8.00 -12.22
C ALA A 169 -0.97 8.92 -11.20
N ALA A 170 -2.08 8.49 -10.59
CA ALA A 170 -2.78 9.27 -9.57
C ALA A 170 -1.95 9.46 -8.28
N MET A 171 -1.14 8.46 -7.90
CA MET A 171 -0.21 8.59 -6.78
C MET A 171 0.91 9.60 -7.05
N ALA A 172 1.41 9.64 -8.28
CA ALA A 172 2.50 10.53 -8.67
C ALA A 172 2.06 11.99 -8.90
N ALA A 173 0.85 12.18 -9.38
CA ALA A 173 0.34 13.46 -9.83
C ALA A 173 0.45 14.65 -8.84
N PRO A 174 0.33 14.48 -7.51
CA PRO A 174 0.55 15.61 -6.58
C PRO A 174 1.94 16.24 -6.69
N ALA A 175 2.99 15.46 -7.01
CA ALA A 175 4.35 16.00 -7.16
C ALA A 175 4.50 16.98 -8.34
N ASP A 176 3.58 16.95 -9.30
CA ASP A 176 3.57 17.82 -10.48
C ASP A 176 2.79 19.15 -10.24
N LEU A 177 2.15 19.29 -9.07
CA LEU A 177 1.44 20.53 -8.75
C LEU A 177 2.42 21.66 -8.43
N ALA A 178 2.20 22.85 -8.98
CA ALA A 178 3.10 23.99 -8.83
C ALA A 178 3.46 24.33 -7.37
N GLU A 179 2.50 24.19 -6.44
CA GLU A 179 2.71 24.43 -5.01
C GLU A 179 3.64 23.41 -4.33
N PHE A 180 3.86 22.27 -4.96
CA PHE A 180 4.67 21.16 -4.43
C PHE A 180 6.01 20.97 -5.15
N HIS A 181 6.29 21.81 -6.15
CA HIS A 181 7.57 21.76 -6.88
C HIS A 181 8.75 21.95 -5.92
N GLY A 182 9.72 21.04 -6.00
CA GLY A 182 10.96 21.09 -5.23
C GLY A 182 10.88 20.49 -3.83
N ASN A 183 9.69 20.28 -3.26
CA ASN A 183 9.54 19.73 -1.90
C ASN A 183 8.55 18.55 -1.78
N VAL A 184 7.99 18.06 -2.90
CA VAL A 184 7.27 16.77 -2.99
C VAL A 184 7.84 15.99 -4.15
N VAL A 185 8.15 14.70 -3.92
CA VAL A 185 8.70 13.80 -4.94
C VAL A 185 7.94 12.48 -4.94
N ALA A 186 7.54 12.04 -6.12
CA ALA A 186 6.98 10.71 -6.35
C ALA A 186 8.11 9.73 -6.71
N VAL A 187 8.29 8.69 -5.90
CA VAL A 187 9.33 7.68 -6.10
C VAL A 187 8.69 6.37 -6.57
N PRO A 188 8.89 5.95 -7.84
CA PRO A 188 8.43 4.66 -8.34
C PRO A 188 9.10 3.51 -7.61
N THR A 189 8.32 2.56 -7.09
CA THR A 189 8.86 1.37 -6.43
C THR A 189 8.80 0.11 -7.28
N SER A 190 8.20 0.19 -8.47
CA SER A 190 8.13 -0.93 -9.42
C SER A 190 9.49 -1.44 -9.91
N PRO A 191 10.55 -0.63 -10.06
CA PRO A 191 11.87 -1.15 -10.44
C PRO A 191 12.49 -2.09 -9.40
N TYR A 192 12.02 -2.05 -8.16
CA TYR A 192 12.56 -2.88 -7.06
C TYR A 192 11.78 -4.18 -6.85
N TRP A 193 10.75 -4.43 -7.65
CA TRP A 193 9.99 -5.68 -7.61
C TRP A 193 10.88 -6.86 -7.94
N ASP A 194 10.89 -7.89 -7.08
CA ASP A 194 11.65 -9.11 -7.33
C ASP A 194 10.86 -10.03 -8.27
N THR A 195 11.15 -9.95 -9.56
CA THR A 195 10.47 -10.71 -10.62
C THR A 195 10.68 -12.21 -10.46
N LYS A 196 11.89 -12.65 -10.03
CA LYS A 196 12.16 -14.07 -9.80
C LYS A 196 11.29 -14.63 -8.67
N LEU A 197 11.20 -13.94 -7.55
CA LEU A 197 10.30 -14.35 -6.46
C LEU A 197 8.84 -14.34 -6.88
N ASP A 198 8.42 -13.38 -7.71
CA ASP A 198 7.03 -13.31 -8.22
C ASP A 198 6.70 -14.49 -9.14
N GLU A 199 7.61 -14.87 -10.02
CA GLU A 199 7.48 -16.06 -10.88
C GLU A 199 7.32 -17.34 -10.03
N ILE A 200 8.16 -17.50 -9.01
CA ILE A 200 8.07 -18.64 -8.09
C ILE A 200 6.74 -18.59 -7.32
N ALA A 201 6.33 -17.41 -6.83
CA ALA A 201 5.03 -17.22 -6.19
C ALA A 201 3.87 -17.63 -7.10
N GLY A 202 3.96 -17.28 -8.39
CA GLY A 202 3.01 -17.69 -9.42
C GLY A 202 2.90 -19.22 -9.54
N ARG A 203 4.03 -19.93 -9.55
CA ARG A 203 4.08 -21.41 -9.57
C ARG A 203 3.50 -22.01 -8.28
N ILE A 204 3.86 -21.49 -7.12
CA ILE A 204 3.30 -21.90 -5.82
C ILE A 204 1.77 -21.68 -5.79
N ASN A 205 1.29 -20.57 -6.35
CA ASN A 205 -0.15 -20.30 -6.44
C ASN A 205 -0.88 -21.30 -7.35
N LYS A 206 -0.23 -21.85 -8.40
CA LYS A 206 -0.81 -22.95 -9.19
C LYS A 206 -1.03 -24.19 -8.31
N VAL A 207 -0.09 -24.52 -7.43
CA VAL A 207 -0.23 -25.64 -6.48
C VAL A 207 -1.40 -25.41 -5.50
N ARG A 208 -1.49 -24.20 -4.93
CA ARG A 208 -2.62 -23.82 -4.05
C ARG A 208 -3.97 -23.87 -4.77
N ASN A 209 -4.01 -23.43 -6.01
CA ASN A 209 -5.21 -23.51 -6.83
C ASN A 209 -5.60 -24.97 -7.12
N MET A 210 -4.63 -25.83 -7.46
CA MET A 210 -4.89 -27.26 -7.65
C MET A 210 -5.48 -27.90 -6.38
N GLN A 211 -4.88 -27.61 -5.22
CA GLN A 211 -5.38 -28.07 -3.93
C GLN A 211 -6.85 -27.64 -3.69
N ARG A 212 -7.18 -26.37 -4.00
CA ARG A 212 -8.55 -25.88 -3.92
C ARG A 212 -9.48 -26.64 -4.87
N MET A 213 -9.05 -26.85 -6.12
CA MET A 213 -9.86 -27.55 -7.14
C MET A 213 -10.17 -29.00 -6.76
N LEU A 214 -9.22 -29.72 -6.19
CA LEU A 214 -9.45 -31.07 -5.66
C LEU A 214 -10.44 -31.05 -4.51
N ARG A 215 -10.25 -30.13 -3.54
CA ARG A 215 -11.12 -30.01 -2.37
C ARG A 215 -12.57 -29.65 -2.75
N THR A 216 -12.76 -28.78 -3.74
CA THR A 216 -14.08 -28.33 -4.19
C THR A 216 -14.70 -29.22 -5.26
N LYS A 217 -14.11 -30.39 -5.55
CA LYS A 217 -14.59 -31.35 -6.56
C LYS A 217 -14.83 -30.68 -7.93
N ASN A 218 -13.88 -29.85 -8.36
CA ASN A 218 -14.03 -29.12 -9.61
C ASN A 218 -14.13 -30.10 -10.80
N LYS A 219 -15.14 -29.94 -11.66
CA LYS A 219 -15.48 -30.85 -12.75
C LYS A 219 -14.36 -31.11 -13.77
N ASN A 220 -13.35 -30.24 -13.84
CA ASN A 220 -12.23 -30.36 -14.77
C ASN A 220 -10.96 -30.94 -14.15
N HIS A 221 -11.05 -31.48 -12.93
CA HIS A 221 -9.87 -31.99 -12.20
C HIS A 221 -10.06 -33.40 -11.67
N ALA A 222 -8.96 -34.02 -11.23
CA ALA A 222 -8.88 -35.45 -10.88
C ALA A 222 -9.90 -35.90 -9.82
N ASN A 223 -10.34 -35.04 -8.91
CA ASN A 223 -11.33 -35.36 -7.88
C ASN A 223 -12.75 -34.84 -8.23
N LYS A 224 -13.14 -34.82 -9.50
CA LYS A 224 -14.45 -34.30 -9.95
C LYS A 224 -15.64 -35.08 -9.36
N ASP A 225 -15.48 -36.37 -9.16
CA ASP A 225 -16.48 -37.28 -8.58
C ASP A 225 -16.46 -37.32 -7.04
N GLY A 226 -15.43 -36.71 -6.44
CA GLY A 226 -15.24 -36.68 -4.99
C GLY A 226 -14.75 -38.00 -4.39
N SER A 227 -14.26 -38.92 -5.22
CA SER A 227 -13.81 -40.24 -4.79
C SER A 227 -12.46 -40.22 -4.06
N MET A 228 -11.64 -39.19 -4.26
CA MET A 228 -10.32 -39.09 -3.66
C MET A 228 -10.39 -38.85 -2.15
N THR A 229 -9.79 -39.74 -1.39
CA THR A 229 -9.54 -39.53 0.06
C THR A 229 -8.58 -38.38 0.28
N ARG A 230 -8.53 -37.82 1.49
CA ARG A 230 -7.58 -36.76 1.86
C ARG A 230 -6.11 -37.16 1.64
N LYS A 231 -5.78 -38.46 1.87
CA LYS A 231 -4.43 -38.98 1.62
C LYS A 231 -4.09 -38.98 0.14
N GLN A 232 -5.01 -39.40 -0.73
CA GLN A 232 -4.84 -39.37 -2.18
C GLN A 232 -4.73 -37.92 -2.72
N GLN A 233 -5.57 -37.00 -2.23
CA GLN A 233 -5.46 -35.59 -2.61
C GLN A 233 -4.11 -35.00 -2.22
N ARG A 234 -3.58 -35.33 -1.02
CA ARG A 234 -2.26 -34.88 -0.58
C ARG A 234 -1.16 -35.44 -1.49
N ALA A 235 -1.15 -36.73 -1.75
CA ALA A 235 -0.18 -37.35 -2.65
C ALA A 235 -0.20 -36.70 -4.05
N TYR A 236 -1.39 -36.49 -4.61
CA TYR A 236 -1.53 -35.81 -5.91
C TYR A 236 -0.94 -34.39 -5.88
N ILE A 237 -1.18 -33.62 -4.82
CA ILE A 237 -0.62 -32.26 -4.68
C ILE A 237 0.90 -32.29 -4.52
N ASP A 238 1.44 -33.24 -3.78
CA ASP A 238 2.89 -33.37 -3.61
C ASP A 238 3.58 -33.72 -4.94
N ASP A 239 3.01 -34.58 -5.74
CA ASP A 239 3.53 -34.90 -7.09
C ASP A 239 3.34 -33.72 -8.06
N TYR A 240 2.17 -33.06 -8.07
CA TYR A 240 1.96 -31.86 -8.88
C TYR A 240 2.95 -30.75 -8.51
N ARG A 241 3.24 -30.55 -7.22
CA ARG A 241 4.23 -29.56 -6.77
C ARG A 241 5.59 -29.81 -7.39
N LYS A 242 6.07 -31.05 -7.43
CA LYS A 242 7.38 -31.41 -8.02
C LYS A 242 7.46 -31.07 -9.52
N THR A 243 6.31 -31.07 -10.23
CA THR A 243 6.27 -30.70 -11.66
C THR A 243 6.32 -29.20 -11.92
N VAL A 244 5.97 -28.35 -10.93
CA VAL A 244 5.84 -26.90 -11.14
C VAL A 244 6.81 -26.05 -10.30
N VAL A 245 7.36 -26.61 -9.21
CA VAL A 245 8.28 -25.91 -8.31
C VAL A 245 9.44 -26.85 -7.98
N ASP A 246 10.62 -26.56 -8.46
CA ASP A 246 11.82 -27.32 -8.10
C ASP A 246 12.32 -26.99 -6.69
N GLU A 247 13.24 -27.80 -6.16
CA GLU A 247 13.77 -27.64 -4.80
C GLU A 247 14.52 -26.33 -4.59
N GLN A 248 15.27 -25.86 -5.62
CA GLN A 248 16.02 -24.61 -5.56
C GLN A 248 15.09 -23.41 -5.49
N ASP A 249 14.03 -23.40 -6.30
CA ASP A 249 12.98 -22.36 -6.27
C ASP A 249 12.21 -22.39 -4.96
N ALA A 250 11.86 -23.56 -4.44
CA ALA A 250 11.22 -23.69 -3.14
C ALA A 250 12.09 -23.08 -2.02
N ALA A 251 13.37 -23.41 -1.99
CA ALA A 251 14.34 -22.88 -1.02
C ALA A 251 14.55 -21.36 -1.20
N THR A 252 14.59 -20.88 -2.44
CA THR A 252 14.71 -19.44 -2.76
C THR A 252 13.49 -18.68 -2.25
N PHE A 253 12.30 -19.18 -2.50
CA PHE A 253 11.06 -18.57 -2.04
C PHE A 253 10.95 -18.57 -0.51
N GLN A 254 11.31 -19.67 0.13
CA GLN A 254 11.27 -19.79 1.60
C GLN A 254 12.19 -18.74 2.27
N ARG A 255 13.34 -18.45 1.70
CA ARG A 255 14.28 -17.43 2.22
C ARG A 255 13.90 -16.01 1.83
N GLY A 256 13.36 -15.82 0.61
CA GLY A 256 13.16 -14.50 0.01
C GLY A 256 11.80 -13.88 0.25
N ALA A 257 10.78 -14.69 0.57
CA ALA A 257 9.40 -14.23 0.71
C ALA A 257 8.81 -14.58 2.08
N SER A 258 8.24 -13.59 2.75
CA SER A 258 7.60 -13.74 4.06
C SER A 258 6.13 -13.33 4.07
N ASN A 259 5.60 -12.76 2.96
CA ASN A 259 4.24 -12.24 2.89
C ASN A 259 3.65 -12.38 1.47
N ALA A 260 2.42 -11.93 1.30
CA ALA A 260 1.72 -11.94 0.01
C ALA A 260 2.25 -10.89 -0.97
N GLY A 261 1.94 -11.07 -2.28
CA GLY A 261 2.40 -10.18 -3.35
C GLY A 261 2.05 -8.71 -3.14
N TYR A 262 0.84 -8.40 -2.63
CA TYR A 262 0.43 -7.02 -2.34
C TYR A 262 1.24 -6.35 -1.21
N HIS A 263 2.06 -7.11 -0.47
CA HIS A 263 3.07 -6.63 0.47
C HIS A 263 4.50 -6.85 -0.05
N TYR A 264 4.72 -6.77 -1.37
CA TYR A 264 6.03 -6.98 -2.02
C TYR A 264 6.66 -8.34 -1.65
N LEU A 265 5.83 -9.37 -1.47
CA LEU A 265 6.22 -10.70 -0.99
C LEU A 265 6.89 -10.69 0.40
N GLY A 266 6.91 -9.56 1.10
CA GLY A 266 7.71 -9.37 2.31
C GLY A 266 9.22 -9.54 2.07
N CYS A 267 9.68 -9.26 0.83
CA CYS A 267 11.06 -9.41 0.43
C CYS A 267 11.94 -8.30 1.05
N ALA A 268 12.85 -8.68 1.95
CA ALA A 268 13.72 -7.74 2.65
C ALA A 268 14.62 -6.94 1.68
N LYS A 269 15.12 -7.57 0.62
CA LYS A 269 15.91 -6.91 -0.43
C LYS A 269 15.11 -5.79 -1.10
N THR A 270 13.88 -6.08 -1.51
CA THR A 270 12.98 -5.08 -2.11
C THR A 270 12.71 -3.93 -1.15
N MET A 271 12.40 -4.22 0.12
CA MET A 271 12.14 -3.19 1.12
C MET A 271 13.36 -2.31 1.41
N ALA A 272 14.56 -2.89 1.45
CA ALA A 272 15.80 -2.14 1.61
C ALA A 272 16.06 -1.19 0.43
N GLN A 273 15.85 -1.64 -0.81
CA GLN A 273 16.01 -0.82 -2.00
C GLN A 273 14.99 0.33 -2.05
N ILE A 274 13.73 0.06 -1.71
CA ILE A 274 12.68 1.08 -1.59
C ILE A 274 13.05 2.11 -0.51
N GLY A 275 13.47 1.65 0.67
CA GLY A 275 13.90 2.54 1.76
C GLY A 275 15.09 3.42 1.37
N TYR A 276 16.07 2.86 0.64
CA TYR A 276 17.19 3.62 0.10
C TYR A 276 16.71 4.71 -0.88
N ALA A 277 15.80 4.37 -1.80
CA ALA A 277 15.28 5.32 -2.77
C ALA A 277 14.51 6.48 -2.10
N PHE A 278 13.74 6.20 -1.05
CA PHE A 278 13.06 7.25 -0.28
C PHE A 278 14.05 8.16 0.46
N ALA A 279 15.08 7.59 1.06
CA ALA A 279 16.12 8.36 1.75
C ALA A 279 16.91 9.24 0.76
N ASP A 280 17.28 8.70 -0.41
CA ASP A 280 17.98 9.44 -1.45
C ASP A 280 17.14 10.61 -1.98
N ALA A 281 15.82 10.40 -2.18
CA ALA A 281 14.90 11.46 -2.58
C ALA A 281 14.81 12.58 -1.52
N LEU A 282 14.71 12.24 -0.22
CA LEU A 282 14.71 13.22 0.86
C LEU A 282 16.01 14.02 0.91
N VAL A 283 17.15 13.35 0.78
CA VAL A 283 18.47 14.04 0.77
C VAL A 283 18.60 15.00 -0.41
N LYS A 284 18.11 14.61 -1.59
CA LYS A 284 18.15 15.48 -2.79
C LYS A 284 17.28 16.71 -2.67
N MET A 285 16.11 16.61 -2.04
CA MET A 285 15.22 17.78 -1.81
C MET A 285 15.79 18.77 -0.77
N ARG A 286 16.76 18.36 0.06
CA ARG A 286 17.37 19.21 1.10
C ARG A 286 18.68 19.88 0.67
N ARG A 287 19.17 19.57 -0.52
CA ARG A 287 20.34 20.22 -1.13
C ARG A 287 19.95 21.44 -1.94
#